data_eb9c4832a3546cc9af68c31ad97d16cd
#
_entry.id   eb9c4832a3546cc9af68c31ad97d16cd
#
_cell.length_a   1.000
_cell.length_b   1.000
_cell.length_c   1.000
_cell.angle_alpha   90.00
_cell.angle_beta   90.00
_cell.angle_gamma   90.00
#
_symmetry.space_group_name_H-M   'P 1'
#
loop_
_entity.id
_entity.type
_entity.pdbx_description
1 polymer ?
#
loop_
_entity_poly.entity_id
_entity_poly.type
_entity_poly.pdbx_seq_one_letter_code
_entity_poly.pdbx_strand_id
1 'polypeptide(L)'
;NTIKVTTTDEIRNLAMVSSNADEEVSDTIKSIYDELGFDAHITTNSGNGNKTYYETMSGYTIPHTGYASPYFINNQKESAVVYENPLVVIFDNEVTLESSIFTQVFQTNNSEDKNARPVVFVVREAEESLIYTLVNALESNQINNVVIVTSNLPHEARMHRFQDAATFLGGTYIKEEGNFVPGQCDKVVITKDKVTFIGGKGDTTPLIQYLEEQVKEGENYQERIDALRTSAAVIHIGGELALDIQERKDRVDDAIL
;
A
#
# COMPACT_ATOMS: atom_id res chain seq x y z
N ASN A 1 19.11 -13.84 -18.56
CA ASN A 1 18.77 -15.11 -17.88
C ASN A 1 18.25 -14.73 -16.48
N THR A 2 16.96 -14.71 -16.31
CA THR A 2 16.35 -14.52 -14.98
C THR A 2 16.45 -15.85 -14.25
N ILE A 3 17.21 -15.91 -13.17
CA ILE A 3 17.28 -17.09 -12.30
C ILE A 3 16.00 -17.06 -11.43
N LYS A 4 15.18 -18.08 -11.54
CA LYS A 4 13.97 -18.21 -10.73
C LYS A 4 14.40 -18.72 -9.34
N VAL A 5 14.22 -17.90 -8.32
CA VAL A 5 14.44 -18.28 -6.93
C VAL A 5 13.36 -19.27 -6.50
N THR A 6 13.75 -20.38 -5.90
CA THR A 6 12.85 -21.49 -5.53
C THR A 6 12.92 -21.87 -4.07
N THR A 7 13.94 -21.40 -3.35
CA THR A 7 14.15 -21.69 -1.92
C THR A 7 14.44 -20.43 -1.12
N THR A 8 14.10 -20.44 0.16
CA THR A 8 14.39 -19.33 1.07
C THR A 8 15.90 -19.19 1.37
N ASP A 9 16.68 -20.26 1.23
CA ASP A 9 18.14 -20.19 1.31
C ASP A 9 18.75 -19.45 0.11
N GLU A 10 18.18 -19.58 -1.09
CA GLU A 10 18.57 -18.77 -2.25
C GLU A 10 18.26 -17.30 -2.04
N ILE A 11 17.09 -16.97 -1.44
CA ILE A 11 16.73 -15.60 -1.04
C ILE A 11 17.75 -15.05 -0.05
N ARG A 12 18.08 -15.81 0.99
CA ARG A 12 19.10 -15.42 1.97
C ARG A 12 20.44 -15.07 1.31
N ASN A 13 20.88 -15.90 0.37
CA ASN A 13 22.14 -15.68 -0.36
C ASN A 13 22.07 -14.40 -1.24
N LEU A 14 20.96 -14.14 -1.89
CA LEU A 14 20.75 -12.90 -2.65
C LEU A 14 20.74 -11.69 -1.72
N ALA A 15 20.02 -11.75 -0.61
CA ALA A 15 19.99 -10.71 0.41
C ALA A 15 21.39 -10.43 0.99
N MET A 16 22.22 -11.46 1.22
CA MET A 16 23.62 -11.31 1.65
C MET A 16 24.46 -10.51 0.65
N VAL A 17 24.26 -10.72 -0.65
CA VAL A 17 24.98 -9.98 -1.68
C VAL A 17 24.50 -8.52 -1.74
N SER A 18 23.19 -8.31 -1.73
CA SER A 18 22.59 -6.97 -1.86
C SER A 18 22.76 -6.12 -0.60
N SER A 19 22.73 -6.74 0.59
CA SER A 19 22.92 -6.04 1.89
C SER A 19 24.39 -5.82 2.28
N ASN A 20 25.33 -6.08 1.37
CA ASN A 20 26.78 -5.99 1.65
C ASN A 20 27.23 -6.90 2.81
N ALA A 21 26.78 -8.15 2.80
CA ALA A 21 27.08 -9.19 3.78
C ALA A 21 26.53 -8.93 5.20
N ASP A 22 25.39 -8.23 5.32
CA ASP A 22 24.69 -8.06 6.58
C ASP A 22 23.90 -9.35 6.92
N GLU A 23 24.45 -10.16 7.82
CA GLU A 23 23.84 -11.45 8.23
C GLU A 23 22.50 -11.25 8.92
N GLU A 24 22.36 -10.23 9.79
CA GLU A 24 21.11 -9.94 10.53
C GLU A 24 19.97 -9.62 9.58
N VAL A 25 20.23 -8.80 8.57
CA VAL A 25 19.27 -8.45 7.52
C VAL A 25 18.89 -9.67 6.69
N SER A 26 19.88 -10.45 6.26
CA SER A 26 19.67 -11.61 5.38
C SER A 26 18.89 -12.72 6.07
N ASP A 27 19.17 -12.97 7.35
CA ASP A 27 18.44 -13.93 8.18
C ASP A 27 17.01 -13.45 8.48
N THR A 28 16.82 -12.15 8.67
CA THR A 28 15.49 -11.53 8.84
C THR A 28 14.63 -11.72 7.58
N ILE A 29 15.18 -11.40 6.40
CA ILE A 29 14.48 -11.57 5.11
C ILE A 29 14.13 -13.05 4.89
N LYS A 30 15.07 -13.97 5.12
CA LYS A 30 14.80 -15.41 5.03
C LYS A 30 13.65 -15.83 5.94
N SER A 31 13.68 -15.42 7.20
CA SER A 31 12.64 -15.75 8.19
C SER A 31 11.26 -15.29 7.77
N ILE A 32 11.17 -14.11 7.16
CA ILE A 32 9.91 -13.57 6.62
C ILE A 32 9.37 -14.47 5.50
N TYR A 33 10.22 -14.88 4.55
CA TYR A 33 9.78 -15.75 3.47
C TYR A 33 9.49 -17.18 3.93
N ASP A 34 10.18 -17.68 4.99
CA ASP A 34 9.84 -18.95 5.63
C ASP A 34 8.46 -18.92 6.30
N GLU A 35 8.07 -17.76 6.89
CA GLU A 35 6.81 -17.59 7.59
C GLU A 35 5.64 -17.26 6.65
N LEU A 36 5.83 -16.32 5.71
CA LEU A 36 4.76 -15.75 4.89
C LEU A 36 4.71 -16.30 3.45
N GLY A 37 5.74 -17.05 3.01
CA GLY A 37 5.85 -17.53 1.64
C GLY A 37 6.43 -16.50 0.66
N PHE A 38 6.61 -16.92 -0.60
CA PHE A 38 7.29 -16.13 -1.64
C PHE A 38 6.51 -14.91 -2.13
N ASP A 39 5.22 -14.87 -1.88
CA ASP A 39 4.34 -13.74 -2.24
C ASP A 39 4.25 -12.67 -1.14
N ALA A 40 5.06 -12.81 -0.07
CA ALA A 40 5.10 -11.86 1.02
C ALA A 40 5.47 -10.46 0.53
N HIS A 41 4.67 -9.47 0.93
CA HIS A 41 5.04 -8.07 0.72
C HIS A 41 5.90 -7.59 1.89
N ILE A 42 7.13 -7.18 1.58
CA ILE A 42 8.09 -6.71 2.58
C ILE A 42 8.30 -5.21 2.40
N THR A 43 8.33 -4.48 3.48
CA THR A 43 8.65 -3.04 3.52
C THR A 43 9.53 -2.73 4.72
N THR A 44 10.19 -1.60 4.70
CA THR A 44 11.12 -1.20 5.76
C THR A 44 10.66 0.06 6.46
N ASN A 45 10.96 0.15 7.76
CA ASN A 45 10.80 1.33 8.58
C ASN A 45 12.07 1.56 9.42
N SER A 46 12.29 2.80 9.85
CA SER A 46 13.28 3.08 10.88
C SER A 46 12.80 2.52 12.21
N GLY A 47 13.59 1.67 12.83
CA GLY A 47 13.30 1.08 14.14
C GLY A 47 13.70 1.99 15.30
N ASN A 48 13.18 1.69 16.47
CA ASN A 48 13.56 2.34 17.71
C ASN A 48 14.54 1.44 18.49
N GLY A 49 15.85 1.67 18.34
CA GLY A 49 16.91 0.92 19.03
C GLY A 49 17.94 0.31 18.09
N ASN A 50 18.83 -0.53 18.65
CA ASN A 50 20.02 -1.02 17.96
C ASN A 50 19.80 -2.33 17.18
N LYS A 51 18.67 -3.01 17.40
CA LYS A 51 18.37 -4.30 16.77
C LYS A 51 17.39 -4.14 15.61
N THR A 52 17.66 -4.83 14.52
CA THR A 52 16.72 -5.04 13.44
C THR A 52 15.78 -6.18 13.78
N TYR A 53 14.49 -5.96 13.60
CA TYR A 53 13.44 -6.97 13.78
C TYR A 53 12.33 -6.76 12.76
N TYR A 54 11.46 -7.73 12.60
CA TYR A 54 10.27 -7.56 11.76
C TYR A 54 8.99 -7.86 12.53
N GLU A 55 7.91 -7.27 12.05
CA GLU A 55 6.55 -7.53 12.49
C GLU A 55 5.71 -7.94 11.30
N THR A 56 4.81 -8.89 11.49
CA THR A 56 3.84 -9.27 10.47
C THR A 56 2.55 -8.51 10.67
N MET A 57 2.04 -7.93 9.60
CA MET A 57 0.80 -7.14 9.59
C MET A 57 -0.12 -7.65 8.49
N SER A 58 -1.40 -7.41 8.62
CA SER A 58 -2.34 -7.65 7.53
C SER A 58 -2.02 -6.74 6.35
N GLY A 59 -2.07 -7.28 5.14
CA GLY A 59 -1.85 -6.55 3.90
C GLY A 59 -2.98 -6.80 2.90
N TYR A 60 -3.29 -5.82 2.05
CA TYR A 60 -4.23 -5.98 0.95
C TYR A 60 -3.72 -5.28 -0.30
N THR A 61 -3.67 -6.01 -1.42
CA THR A 61 -3.18 -5.48 -2.69
C THR A 61 -4.27 -5.47 -3.75
N ILE A 62 -4.42 -4.34 -4.45
CA ILE A 62 -5.24 -4.24 -5.65
C ILE A 62 -4.29 -4.20 -6.85
N PRO A 63 -4.24 -5.25 -7.68
CA PRO A 63 -3.45 -5.28 -8.89
C PRO A 63 -4.08 -4.41 -9.99
N HIS A 64 -3.33 -4.10 -11.04
CA HIS A 64 -3.77 -3.26 -12.17
C HIS A 64 -4.38 -1.92 -11.76
N THR A 65 -3.89 -1.39 -10.64
CA THR A 65 -4.37 -0.16 -10.01
C THR A 65 -3.15 0.60 -9.52
N GLY A 66 -2.85 1.76 -10.08
CA GLY A 66 -1.62 2.47 -9.80
C GLY A 66 -1.79 3.99 -9.84
N TYR A 67 -0.72 4.73 -9.54
CA TYR A 67 -0.78 6.19 -9.55
C TYR A 67 -1.17 6.72 -10.94
N ALA A 68 -2.04 7.72 -10.95
CA ALA A 68 -2.55 8.33 -12.20
C ALA A 68 -1.49 9.15 -12.94
N SER A 69 -0.43 9.59 -12.25
CA SER A 69 0.67 10.35 -12.84
C SER A 69 2.00 10.06 -12.14
N PRO A 70 3.11 9.94 -12.89
CA PRO A 70 4.45 9.79 -12.31
C PRO A 70 4.89 10.97 -11.42
N TYR A 71 4.29 12.14 -11.60
CA TYR A 71 4.59 13.32 -10.77
C TYR A 71 4.16 13.18 -9.31
N PHE A 72 3.36 12.17 -8.97
CA PHE A 72 3.03 11.83 -7.58
C PHE A 72 4.15 11.05 -6.87
N ILE A 73 5.15 10.50 -7.58
CA ILE A 73 6.22 9.69 -7.03
C ILE A 73 7.02 10.49 -6.00
N ASN A 74 7.08 9.99 -4.78
CA ASN A 74 7.89 10.55 -3.68
C ASN A 74 9.07 9.65 -3.29
N ASN A 75 9.07 8.38 -3.71
CA ASN A 75 10.18 7.45 -3.58
C ASN A 75 10.74 7.11 -4.98
N GLN A 76 11.78 7.82 -5.39
CA GLN A 76 12.37 7.67 -6.72
C GLN A 76 13.08 6.32 -6.92
N LYS A 77 13.65 5.72 -5.85
CA LYS A 77 14.34 4.43 -5.94
C LYS A 77 13.38 3.32 -6.36
N GLU A 78 12.22 3.27 -5.74
CA GLU A 78 11.20 2.24 -6.01
C GLU A 78 10.23 2.65 -7.11
N SER A 79 10.35 3.87 -7.65
CA SER A 79 9.37 4.45 -8.57
C SER A 79 7.95 4.36 -8.02
N ALA A 80 7.78 4.66 -6.74
CA ALA A 80 6.54 4.48 -5.98
C ALA A 80 6.11 5.74 -5.23
N VAL A 81 4.83 5.77 -4.86
CA VAL A 81 4.31 6.68 -3.84
C VAL A 81 4.18 5.91 -2.54
N VAL A 82 4.82 6.39 -1.49
CA VAL A 82 4.80 5.76 -0.17
C VAL A 82 4.31 6.76 0.85
N TYR A 83 3.21 6.43 1.54
CA TYR A 83 2.67 7.25 2.63
C TYR A 83 2.47 6.42 3.90
N GLU A 84 2.82 7.02 5.03
CA GLU A 84 2.54 6.51 6.37
C GLU A 84 1.24 7.11 6.90
N ASN A 85 0.42 6.27 7.54
CA ASN A 85 -0.84 6.64 8.18
C ASN A 85 -1.80 7.45 7.29
N PRO A 86 -2.02 7.06 6.01
CA PRO A 86 -2.89 7.81 5.10
C PRO A 86 -4.37 7.67 5.44
N LEU A 87 -5.15 8.66 4.97
CA LEU A 87 -6.58 8.50 4.74
C LEU A 87 -6.79 7.95 3.33
N VAL A 88 -7.68 6.98 3.16
CA VAL A 88 -7.94 6.34 1.87
C VAL A 88 -9.42 6.48 1.51
N VAL A 89 -9.68 7.01 0.33
CA VAL A 89 -11.03 7.14 -0.23
C VAL A 89 -11.17 6.17 -1.39
N ILE A 90 -12.11 5.22 -1.30
CA ILE A 90 -12.40 4.25 -2.36
C ILE A 90 -13.67 4.70 -3.10
N PHE A 91 -13.51 5.22 -4.31
CA PHE A 91 -14.60 5.76 -5.12
C PHE A 91 -14.68 5.06 -6.49
N ASP A 92 -15.66 4.17 -6.66
CA ASP A 92 -15.84 3.38 -7.90
C ASP A 92 -16.56 4.18 -8.98
N ASN A 93 -16.11 5.38 -9.23
CA ASN A 93 -16.58 6.23 -10.31
C ASN A 93 -15.44 7.12 -10.84
N GLU A 94 -15.73 7.93 -11.83
CA GLU A 94 -14.86 8.99 -12.29
C GLU A 94 -14.83 10.14 -11.29
N VAL A 95 -13.63 10.68 -11.07
CA VAL A 95 -13.43 11.85 -10.24
C VAL A 95 -13.03 13.05 -11.10
N THR A 96 -13.67 14.19 -10.84
CA THR A 96 -13.47 15.45 -11.57
C THR A 96 -13.16 16.60 -10.61
N LEU A 97 -12.82 17.76 -11.13
CA LEU A 97 -12.61 18.98 -10.31
C LEU A 97 -13.86 19.39 -9.51
N GLU A 98 -15.05 19.01 -9.96
CA GLU A 98 -16.33 19.35 -9.31
C GLU A 98 -16.75 18.32 -8.25
N SER A 99 -16.04 17.20 -8.14
CA SER A 99 -16.40 16.12 -7.22
C SER A 99 -16.33 16.56 -5.76
N SER A 100 -17.45 16.44 -5.05
CA SER A 100 -17.59 16.87 -3.65
C SER A 100 -16.74 16.07 -2.67
N ILE A 101 -16.28 14.87 -3.06
CA ILE A 101 -15.43 14.01 -2.24
C ILE A 101 -14.12 14.69 -1.82
N PHE A 102 -13.54 15.54 -2.67
CA PHE A 102 -12.34 16.32 -2.32
C PHE A 102 -12.63 17.30 -1.20
N THR A 103 -13.67 18.10 -1.37
CA THR A 103 -14.06 19.11 -0.37
C THR A 103 -14.31 18.46 0.99
N GLN A 104 -15.01 17.33 1.03
CA GLN A 104 -15.32 16.62 2.27
C GLN A 104 -14.04 16.12 2.97
N VAL A 105 -13.10 15.51 2.24
CA VAL A 105 -11.85 15.00 2.83
C VAL A 105 -10.96 16.14 3.29
N PHE A 106 -10.77 17.17 2.48
CA PHE A 106 -9.87 18.28 2.81
C PHE A 106 -10.41 19.15 3.96
N GLN A 107 -11.73 19.33 4.06
CA GLN A 107 -12.33 20.00 5.23
C GLN A 107 -12.12 19.21 6.53
N THR A 108 -12.19 17.87 6.46
CA THR A 108 -12.01 17.00 7.63
C THR A 108 -10.53 16.88 8.03
N ASN A 109 -9.64 16.84 7.04
CA ASN A 109 -8.21 16.57 7.23
C ASN A 109 -7.38 17.87 7.43
N ASN A 110 -7.98 19.05 7.29
CA ASN A 110 -7.30 20.35 7.34
C ASN A 110 -6.01 20.39 6.50
N SER A 111 -6.16 20.23 5.19
CA SER A 111 -5.05 20.05 4.21
C SER A 111 -4.03 21.19 4.17
N GLU A 112 -4.33 22.35 4.76
CA GLU A 112 -3.40 23.47 4.94
C GLU A 112 -2.43 23.24 6.11
N ASP A 113 -2.72 22.31 7.01
CA ASP A 113 -1.80 21.94 8.10
C ASP A 113 -0.66 21.06 7.56
N LYS A 114 0.58 21.44 7.85
CA LYS A 114 1.77 20.63 7.48
C LYS A 114 1.78 19.24 8.13
N ASN A 115 0.99 19.04 9.17
CA ASN A 115 0.80 17.75 9.84
C ASN A 115 -0.45 17.01 9.37
N ALA A 116 -1.15 17.51 8.34
CA ALA A 116 -2.29 16.81 7.76
C ALA A 116 -1.86 15.43 7.25
N ARG A 117 -2.73 14.44 7.48
CA ARG A 117 -2.47 13.07 7.02
C ARG A 117 -2.44 13.02 5.50
N PRO A 118 -1.59 12.17 4.89
CA PRO A 118 -1.65 11.92 3.46
C PRO A 118 -3.03 11.42 3.04
N VAL A 119 -3.45 11.77 1.82
CA VAL A 119 -4.74 11.34 1.27
C VAL A 119 -4.53 10.57 -0.02
N VAL A 120 -5.12 9.39 -0.08
CA VAL A 120 -5.09 8.50 -1.25
C VAL A 120 -6.51 8.36 -1.79
N PHE A 121 -6.73 8.81 -3.01
CA PHE A 121 -7.98 8.58 -3.74
C PHE A 121 -7.79 7.39 -4.67
N VAL A 122 -8.45 6.27 -4.39
CA VAL A 122 -8.50 5.10 -5.28
C VAL A 122 -9.81 5.17 -6.03
N VAL A 123 -9.71 5.43 -7.33
CA VAL A 123 -10.87 5.74 -8.17
C VAL A 123 -10.91 4.85 -9.41
N ARG A 124 -12.06 4.74 -10.05
CA ARG A 124 -12.16 4.09 -11.36
C ARG A 124 -11.35 4.84 -12.40
N GLU A 125 -11.56 6.14 -12.49
CA GLU A 125 -10.98 7.04 -13.49
C GLU A 125 -10.86 8.45 -12.91
N ALA A 126 -9.96 9.24 -13.46
CA ALA A 126 -9.77 10.63 -13.04
C ALA A 126 -9.64 11.54 -14.28
N GLU A 127 -10.29 12.69 -14.24
CA GLU A 127 -10.17 13.70 -15.25
C GLU A 127 -8.75 14.26 -15.34
N GLU A 128 -8.20 14.40 -16.55
CA GLU A 128 -6.82 14.90 -16.75
C GLU A 128 -6.60 16.30 -16.16
N SER A 129 -7.58 17.17 -16.27
CA SER A 129 -7.57 18.54 -15.70
C SER A 129 -7.40 18.53 -14.18
N LEU A 130 -8.04 17.57 -13.49
CA LEU A 130 -7.90 17.37 -12.06
C LEU A 130 -6.48 16.90 -11.70
N ILE A 131 -5.96 15.89 -12.42
CA ILE A 131 -4.59 15.39 -12.19
C ILE A 131 -3.58 16.53 -12.35
N TYR A 132 -3.71 17.30 -13.43
CA TYR A 132 -2.85 18.45 -13.67
C TYR A 132 -2.93 19.51 -12.57
N THR A 133 -4.14 19.81 -12.10
CA THR A 133 -4.38 20.79 -11.03
C THR A 133 -3.75 20.34 -9.71
N LEU A 134 -3.91 19.06 -9.34
CA LEU A 134 -3.32 18.51 -8.13
C LEU A 134 -1.79 18.46 -8.19
N VAL A 135 -1.22 18.08 -9.33
CA VAL A 135 0.25 18.06 -9.52
C VAL A 135 0.81 19.48 -9.36
N ASN A 136 0.22 20.49 -10.00
CA ASN A 136 0.65 21.89 -9.86
C ASN A 136 0.53 22.39 -8.41
N ALA A 137 -0.53 22.00 -7.70
CA ALA A 137 -0.74 22.38 -6.31
C ALA A 137 0.29 21.73 -5.37
N LEU A 138 0.69 20.48 -5.65
CA LEU A 138 1.78 19.78 -4.94
C LEU A 138 3.13 20.44 -5.21
N GLU A 139 3.50 20.71 -6.47
CA GLU A 139 4.75 21.35 -6.85
C GLU A 139 4.89 22.77 -6.27
N SER A 140 3.77 23.49 -6.17
CA SER A 140 3.73 24.85 -5.57
C SER A 140 3.58 24.84 -4.04
N ASN A 141 3.59 23.66 -3.39
CA ASN A 141 3.39 23.48 -1.95
C ASN A 141 2.08 24.10 -1.40
N GLN A 142 1.04 24.17 -2.22
CA GLN A 142 -0.30 24.61 -1.80
C GLN A 142 -1.07 23.49 -1.09
N ILE A 143 -0.82 22.23 -1.49
CA ILE A 143 -1.31 21.04 -0.83
C ILE A 143 -0.15 20.08 -0.56
N ASN A 144 -0.32 19.17 0.39
CA ASN A 144 0.70 18.19 0.74
C ASN A 144 0.12 16.78 0.65
N ASN A 145 0.97 15.84 0.20
CA ASN A 145 0.75 14.40 0.36
C ASN A 145 -0.63 13.91 -0.13
N VAL A 146 -0.98 14.21 -1.37
CA VAL A 146 -2.19 13.72 -2.05
C VAL A 146 -1.78 12.90 -3.27
N VAL A 147 -2.47 11.78 -3.52
CA VAL A 147 -2.30 10.99 -4.72
C VAL A 147 -3.64 10.49 -5.25
N ILE A 148 -3.77 10.49 -6.58
CA ILE A 148 -4.86 9.79 -7.27
C ILE A 148 -4.31 8.48 -7.83
N VAL A 149 -5.05 7.42 -7.58
CA VAL A 149 -4.79 6.05 -8.02
C VAL A 149 -5.96 5.61 -8.89
N THR A 150 -5.68 5.22 -10.13
CA THR A 150 -6.69 4.78 -11.09
C THR A 150 -6.60 3.28 -11.34
N SER A 151 -7.72 2.64 -11.66
CA SER A 151 -7.82 1.19 -11.83
C SER A 151 -8.15 0.80 -13.27
N ASN A 152 -7.35 -0.10 -13.84
CA ASN A 152 -7.58 -0.72 -15.14
C ASN A 152 -8.31 -2.08 -15.05
N LEU A 153 -8.82 -2.44 -13.87
CA LEU A 153 -9.56 -3.67 -13.67
C LEU A 153 -10.91 -3.64 -14.41
N PRO A 154 -11.35 -4.78 -14.98
CA PRO A 154 -12.73 -4.95 -15.45
C PRO A 154 -13.74 -4.65 -14.33
N HIS A 155 -14.95 -4.21 -14.71
CA HIS A 155 -15.96 -3.70 -13.77
C HIS A 155 -16.22 -4.62 -12.56
N GLU A 156 -16.48 -5.90 -12.80
CA GLU A 156 -16.80 -6.85 -11.74
C GLU A 156 -15.61 -7.08 -10.80
N ALA A 157 -14.42 -7.32 -11.36
CA ALA A 157 -13.19 -7.49 -10.58
C ALA A 157 -12.86 -6.23 -9.76
N ARG A 158 -13.00 -5.03 -10.35
CA ARG A 158 -12.78 -3.77 -9.66
C ARG A 158 -13.76 -3.57 -8.51
N MET A 159 -15.05 -3.81 -8.76
CA MET A 159 -16.09 -3.72 -7.73
C MET A 159 -15.74 -4.58 -6.51
N HIS A 160 -15.38 -5.84 -6.73
CA HIS A 160 -15.01 -6.75 -5.65
C HIS A 160 -13.74 -6.27 -4.92
N ARG A 161 -12.68 -5.92 -5.66
CA ARG A 161 -11.42 -5.45 -5.07
C ARG A 161 -11.58 -4.16 -4.28
N PHE A 162 -12.42 -3.23 -4.75
CA PHE A 162 -12.69 -1.97 -4.06
C PHE A 162 -13.55 -2.17 -2.80
N GLN A 163 -14.55 -3.05 -2.85
CA GLN A 163 -15.34 -3.43 -1.67
C GLN A 163 -14.46 -4.08 -0.59
N ASP A 164 -13.64 -5.04 -0.99
CA ASP A 164 -12.73 -5.73 -0.08
C ASP A 164 -11.72 -4.75 0.54
N ALA A 165 -11.14 -3.86 -0.27
CA ALA A 165 -10.22 -2.82 0.20
C ALA A 165 -10.91 -1.86 1.18
N ALA A 166 -12.14 -1.40 0.89
CA ALA A 166 -12.89 -0.53 1.79
C ALA A 166 -13.14 -1.21 3.14
N THR A 167 -13.53 -2.51 3.12
CA THR A 167 -13.71 -3.31 4.33
C THR A 167 -12.40 -3.46 5.09
N PHE A 168 -11.30 -3.81 4.41
CA PHE A 168 -9.97 -3.93 5.00
C PHE A 168 -9.49 -2.64 5.68
N LEU A 169 -9.80 -1.50 5.08
CA LEU A 169 -9.41 -0.17 5.56
C LEU A 169 -10.37 0.40 6.62
N GLY A 170 -11.53 -0.22 6.84
CA GLY A 170 -12.59 0.30 7.71
C GLY A 170 -13.26 1.57 7.17
N GLY A 171 -13.27 1.72 5.84
CA GLY A 171 -13.85 2.85 5.13
C GLY A 171 -15.11 2.50 4.36
N THR A 172 -15.69 3.49 3.70
CA THR A 172 -16.87 3.34 2.85
C THR A 172 -16.45 3.03 1.40
N TYR A 173 -17.06 1.99 0.80
CA TYR A 173 -17.05 1.81 -0.65
C TYR A 173 -18.08 2.74 -1.29
N ILE A 174 -17.61 3.71 -2.06
CA ILE A 174 -18.43 4.81 -2.60
C ILE A 174 -18.69 4.55 -4.08
N LYS A 175 -19.97 4.52 -4.48
CA LYS A 175 -20.41 4.45 -5.89
C LYS A 175 -20.91 5.79 -6.40
N GLU A 176 -21.56 6.55 -5.54
CA GLU A 176 -22.14 7.84 -5.83
C GLU A 176 -21.71 8.83 -4.74
N GLU A 177 -21.60 10.09 -5.09
CA GLU A 177 -21.23 11.13 -4.13
C GLU A 177 -22.24 11.21 -2.97
N GLY A 178 -21.74 11.36 -1.77
CA GLY A 178 -22.54 11.39 -0.55
C GLY A 178 -21.63 11.39 0.69
N ASN A 179 -22.23 11.16 1.85
CA ASN A 179 -21.47 11.04 3.09
C ASN A 179 -20.70 9.70 3.12
N PHE A 180 -19.44 9.76 3.51
CA PHE A 180 -18.58 8.59 3.61
C PHE A 180 -17.59 8.71 4.78
N VAL A 181 -17.02 7.58 5.14
CA VAL A 181 -15.92 7.48 6.11
C VAL A 181 -14.66 7.09 5.34
N PRO A 182 -13.58 7.89 5.36
CA PRO A 182 -12.31 7.49 4.79
C PRO A 182 -11.75 6.25 5.50
N GLY A 183 -11.23 5.30 4.73
CA GLY A 183 -10.49 4.17 5.28
C GLY A 183 -9.13 4.59 5.80
N GLN A 184 -8.48 3.72 6.59
CA GLN A 184 -7.20 3.99 7.22
C GLN A 184 -6.30 2.75 7.20
N CYS A 185 -4.99 2.97 7.08
CA CYS A 185 -3.98 1.93 7.25
C CYS A 185 -2.70 2.55 7.81
N ASP A 186 -1.75 1.70 8.23
CA ASP A 186 -0.48 2.18 8.75
C ASP A 186 0.44 2.67 7.64
N LYS A 187 0.41 2.00 6.47
CA LYS A 187 1.24 2.35 5.32
C LYS A 187 0.55 2.01 4.01
N VAL A 188 0.80 2.81 2.98
CA VAL A 188 0.43 2.49 1.60
C VAL A 188 1.65 2.59 0.69
N VAL A 189 1.78 1.64 -0.22
CA VAL A 189 2.78 1.64 -1.30
C VAL A 189 2.05 1.55 -2.63
N ILE A 190 2.25 2.54 -3.49
CA ILE A 190 1.57 2.66 -4.78
C ILE A 190 2.63 2.69 -5.87
N THR A 191 2.60 1.69 -6.74
CA THR A 191 3.41 1.64 -7.96
C THR A 191 2.56 1.98 -9.17
N LYS A 192 3.13 1.86 -10.36
CA LYS A 192 2.39 2.04 -11.61
C LYS A 192 1.25 1.01 -11.79
N ASP A 193 1.44 -0.21 -11.27
CA ASP A 193 0.58 -1.37 -11.59
C ASP A 193 -0.20 -1.92 -10.39
N LYS A 194 0.10 -1.47 -9.17
CA LYS A 194 -0.58 -1.96 -7.96
C LYS A 194 -0.57 -0.96 -6.83
N VAL A 195 -1.58 -1.04 -5.98
CA VAL A 195 -1.61 -0.38 -4.67
C VAL A 195 -1.66 -1.45 -3.58
N THR A 196 -0.80 -1.33 -2.58
CA THR A 196 -0.72 -2.22 -1.42
C THR A 196 -0.95 -1.44 -0.15
N PHE A 197 -1.95 -1.84 0.62
CA PHE A 197 -2.26 -1.31 1.94
C PHE A 197 -1.73 -2.25 3.02
N ILE A 198 -1.12 -1.73 4.06
CA ILE A 198 -0.50 -2.47 5.16
C ILE A 198 -1.07 -1.96 6.47
N GLY A 199 -1.52 -2.88 7.35
CA GLY A 199 -2.10 -2.54 8.64
C GLY A 199 -3.44 -1.81 8.54
N GLY A 200 -4.34 -2.32 7.68
CA GLY A 200 -5.71 -1.80 7.56
C GLY A 200 -6.46 -1.82 8.90
N LYS A 201 -7.31 -0.84 9.13
CA LYS A 201 -8.03 -0.66 10.42
C LYS A 201 -9.44 -1.23 10.44
N GLY A 202 -9.86 -1.88 9.35
CA GLY A 202 -11.16 -2.55 9.25
C GLY A 202 -11.12 -3.99 9.78
N ASP A 203 -12.30 -4.51 10.10
CA ASP A 203 -12.49 -5.93 10.43
C ASP A 203 -12.97 -6.68 9.19
N THR A 204 -12.10 -7.54 8.66
CA THR A 204 -12.41 -8.38 7.49
C THR A 204 -13.04 -9.72 7.86
N THR A 205 -13.12 -10.06 9.14
CA THR A 205 -13.62 -11.37 9.61
C THR A 205 -15.03 -11.68 9.12
N PRO A 206 -16.02 -10.77 9.22
CA PRO A 206 -17.37 -11.06 8.75
C PRO A 206 -17.44 -11.25 7.23
N LEU A 207 -16.65 -10.50 6.47
CA LEU A 207 -16.58 -10.63 5.02
C LEU A 207 -15.97 -11.97 4.61
N ILE A 208 -14.87 -12.39 5.25
CA ILE A 208 -14.22 -13.67 4.99
C ILE A 208 -15.19 -14.82 5.28
N GLN A 209 -15.91 -14.80 6.41
CA GLN A 209 -16.90 -15.80 6.76
C GLN A 209 -18.01 -15.90 5.72
N TYR A 210 -18.55 -14.75 5.28
CA TYR A 210 -19.55 -14.72 4.21
C TYR A 210 -19.03 -15.32 2.90
N LEU A 211 -17.81 -14.95 2.48
CA LEU A 211 -17.21 -15.49 1.25
C LEU A 211 -16.94 -17.00 1.35
N GLU A 212 -16.53 -17.52 2.51
CA GLU A 212 -16.36 -18.96 2.75
C GLU A 212 -17.68 -19.74 2.65
N GLU A 213 -18.79 -19.15 3.12
CA GLU A 213 -20.11 -19.73 2.95
C GLU A 213 -20.50 -19.78 1.46
N GLN A 214 -20.28 -18.70 0.72
CA GLN A 214 -20.55 -18.65 -0.71
C GLN A 214 -19.69 -19.65 -1.51
N VAL A 215 -18.44 -19.87 -1.13
CA VAL A 215 -17.58 -20.91 -1.75
C VAL A 215 -18.17 -22.32 -1.51
N LYS A 216 -18.73 -22.60 -0.33
CA LYS A 216 -19.43 -23.88 -0.06
C LYS A 216 -20.69 -24.05 -0.91
N GLU A 217 -21.33 -22.96 -1.31
CA GLU A 217 -22.50 -22.93 -2.22
C GLU A 217 -22.11 -23.03 -3.70
N GLY A 218 -20.81 -23.00 -4.02
CA GLY A 218 -20.28 -23.19 -5.37
C GLY A 218 -19.79 -21.92 -6.05
N GLU A 219 -19.79 -20.78 -5.36
CA GLU A 219 -19.24 -19.52 -5.89
C GLU A 219 -17.71 -19.52 -5.88
N ASN A 220 -17.11 -18.82 -6.84
CA ASN A 220 -15.65 -18.77 -7.02
C ASN A 220 -15.03 -17.54 -6.32
N TYR A 221 -15.03 -17.53 -4.98
CA TYR A 221 -14.48 -16.43 -4.19
C TYR A 221 -13.18 -16.77 -3.45
N GLN A 222 -12.55 -17.91 -3.75
CA GLN A 222 -11.32 -18.32 -3.04
C GLN A 222 -10.20 -17.27 -3.17
N GLU A 223 -10.00 -16.69 -4.37
CA GLU A 223 -8.99 -15.64 -4.58
C GLU A 223 -9.21 -14.39 -3.72
N ARG A 224 -10.48 -14.01 -3.46
CA ARG A 224 -10.82 -12.88 -2.58
C ARG A 224 -10.47 -13.18 -1.12
N ILE A 225 -10.79 -14.40 -0.67
CA ILE A 225 -10.46 -14.87 0.68
C ILE A 225 -8.95 -14.85 0.89
N ASP A 226 -8.19 -15.41 -0.05
CA ASP A 226 -6.74 -15.47 0.02
C ASP A 226 -6.14 -14.06 0.05
N ALA A 227 -6.63 -13.15 -0.78
CA ALA A 227 -6.19 -11.75 -0.80
C ALA A 227 -6.47 -11.02 0.52
N LEU A 228 -7.62 -11.26 1.17
CA LEU A 228 -7.99 -10.67 2.46
C LEU A 228 -7.18 -11.26 3.64
N ARG A 229 -6.59 -12.44 3.47
CA ARG A 229 -5.73 -13.12 4.45
C ARG A 229 -4.25 -12.85 4.23
N THR A 230 -3.89 -12.12 3.19
CA THR A 230 -2.50 -11.81 2.89
C THR A 230 -1.86 -11.05 4.05
N SER A 231 -0.65 -11.45 4.40
CA SER A 231 0.19 -10.78 5.39
C SER A 231 1.31 -10.02 4.70
N ALA A 232 1.69 -8.90 5.29
CA ALA A 232 2.88 -8.12 4.93
C ALA A 232 3.87 -8.15 6.09
N ALA A 233 5.15 -8.06 5.80
CA ALA A 233 6.18 -7.89 6.81
C ALA A 233 6.72 -6.46 6.79
N VAL A 234 6.91 -5.87 7.96
CA VAL A 234 7.57 -4.59 8.16
C VAL A 234 8.87 -4.83 8.90
N ILE A 235 10.01 -4.60 8.23
CA ILE A 235 11.33 -4.69 8.85
C ILE A 235 11.66 -3.35 9.50
N HIS A 236 11.84 -3.36 10.80
CA HIS A 236 12.28 -2.21 11.59
C HIS A 236 13.80 -2.24 11.70
N ILE A 237 14.46 -1.30 11.04
CA ILE A 237 15.92 -1.24 10.96
C ILE A 237 16.49 -0.56 12.21
N GLY A 238 17.29 -1.31 12.97
CA GLY A 238 18.00 -0.80 14.14
C GLY A 238 19.37 -0.22 13.80
N GLY A 239 19.85 0.72 14.63
CA GLY A 239 21.18 1.32 14.53
C GLY A 239 21.42 2.33 15.66
N GLU A 240 22.68 2.68 15.87
CA GLU A 240 23.08 3.64 16.91
C GLU A 240 22.88 5.09 16.49
N LEU A 241 23.07 5.38 15.21
CA LEU A 241 22.95 6.73 14.64
C LEU A 241 21.89 6.73 13.52
N ALA A 242 21.18 7.83 13.38
CA ALA A 242 20.16 8.00 12.33
C ALA A 242 20.73 7.79 10.92
N LEU A 243 22.00 8.18 10.68
CA LEU A 243 22.68 7.97 9.41
C LEU A 243 22.92 6.47 9.13
N ASP A 244 23.33 5.70 10.14
CA ASP A 244 23.57 4.26 10.04
C ASP A 244 22.26 3.53 9.75
N ILE A 245 21.17 3.94 10.40
CA ILE A 245 19.81 3.40 10.15
C ILE A 245 19.41 3.64 8.70
N GLN A 246 19.64 4.84 8.18
CA GLN A 246 19.29 5.19 6.80
C GLN A 246 20.12 4.38 5.79
N GLU A 247 21.44 4.25 5.99
CA GLU A 247 22.29 3.42 5.13
C GLU A 247 21.90 1.93 5.17
N ARG A 248 21.58 1.40 6.37
CA ARG A 248 21.09 0.00 6.48
C ARG A 248 19.74 -0.18 5.82
N LYS A 249 18.83 0.80 6.00
CA LYS A 249 17.53 0.78 5.35
C LYS A 249 17.68 0.73 3.82
N ASP A 250 18.52 1.60 3.26
CA ASP A 250 18.78 1.64 1.81
C ASP A 250 19.31 0.28 1.29
N ARG A 251 20.16 -0.40 2.06
CA ARG A 251 20.67 -1.75 1.72
C ARG A 251 19.59 -2.84 1.82
N VAL A 252 18.70 -2.74 2.80
CA VAL A 252 17.58 -3.68 2.94
C VAL A 252 16.60 -3.48 1.80
N ASP A 253 16.25 -2.24 1.48
CA ASP A 253 15.37 -1.91 0.35
C ASP A 253 15.94 -2.46 -0.98
N ASP A 254 17.27 -2.35 -1.19
CA ASP A 254 17.95 -2.94 -2.35
C ASP A 254 17.95 -4.50 -2.33
N ALA A 255 17.85 -5.12 -1.17
CA ALA A 255 17.83 -6.58 -1.02
C ALA A 255 16.43 -7.19 -1.17
N ILE A 256 15.37 -6.41 -1.02
CA ILE A 256 13.98 -6.84 -1.15
C ILE A 256 13.50 -6.71 -2.62
N LEU A 257 14.10 -5.83 -3.43
CA LEU A 257 13.77 -5.59 -4.85
C LEU A 257 14.30 -6.69 -5.76
#